data_0463132aa32c4c3675a563fd5afc3d3e
#
_entry.id   0463132aa32c4c3675a563fd5afc3d3e
#
_cell.length_a   1.000
_cell.length_b   1.000
_cell.length_c   1.000
_cell.angle_alpha   90.00
_cell.angle_beta   90.00
_cell.angle_gamma   90.00
#
_symmetry.space_group_name_H-M   'P 1'
#
loop_
_entity.id
_entity.type
_entity.pdbx_description
1 polymer ?
#
loop_
_entity_poly.entity_id
_entity_poly.type
_entity_poly.pdbx_seq_one_letter_code
_entity_poly.pdbx_strand_id
1 'polypeptide(L)'
;MNSRRSHLVIGSLLLIIVVVACSLSPASTSTNNTSIPAAATNPPASAVTATNPPVSASAGSGGCANAYFPTSSGSTWSYSSRGSVLGPYTYTSTLADVSDTGFTVNDLTSLGGGTSSSVKWNCQDGNLAALDSGSDSLSVSTSKVKITSTSVTADGYNVPNTFAAGTTWTEKVTVIGTVQSGTRTMDSQIAATLNCSAAGAESITVPAGTFDTVKASCTETIGVSEIVKATPIPAGVPSTLDITNWYAKGVGLVKSVRVNNSAGGTTTVELTQYTIK
;
A
#
# COMPACT_ATOMS: atom_id res chain seq x y z
N MET A 1 -24.27 30.51 48.41
CA MET A 1 -22.85 30.29 47.97
C MET A 1 -22.63 28.78 47.96
N ASN A 2 -22.85 28.11 46.84
CA ASN A 2 -22.55 26.68 46.65
C ASN A 2 -21.81 26.52 45.31
N SER A 3 -20.51 26.39 45.45
CA SER A 3 -19.58 26.11 44.33
C SER A 3 -19.73 24.63 43.92
N ARG A 4 -20.38 24.38 42.77
CA ARG A 4 -20.34 23.06 42.10
C ARG A 4 -19.01 22.93 41.35
N ARG A 5 -18.11 22.10 41.88
CA ARG A 5 -16.92 21.63 41.19
C ARG A 5 -17.37 20.66 40.09
N SER A 6 -17.29 21.09 38.84
CA SER A 6 -17.41 20.23 37.67
C SER A 6 -16.11 19.42 37.56
N HIS A 7 -16.18 18.13 37.88
CA HIS A 7 -15.12 17.19 37.55
C HIS A 7 -15.14 16.92 36.06
N LEU A 8 -14.14 17.46 35.37
CA LEU A 8 -13.85 17.16 33.97
C LEU A 8 -13.33 15.71 33.93
N VAL A 9 -14.20 14.78 33.57
CA VAL A 9 -13.80 13.40 33.27
C VAL A 9 -13.20 13.43 31.88
N ILE A 10 -11.86 13.50 31.81
CA ILE A 10 -11.10 13.27 30.59
C ILE A 10 -11.20 11.77 30.32
N GLY A 11 -12.18 11.39 29.53
CA GLY A 11 -12.29 10.04 29.02
C GLY A 11 -11.18 9.80 27.99
N SER A 12 -10.10 9.13 28.41
CA SER A 12 -9.09 8.57 27.49
C SER A 12 -9.80 7.64 26.51
N LEU A 13 -10.03 8.12 25.30
CA LEU A 13 -10.49 7.31 24.20
C LEU A 13 -9.30 6.49 23.69
N LEU A 14 -9.09 5.33 24.30
CA LEU A 14 -8.24 4.28 23.75
C LEU A 14 -8.84 3.93 22.38
N LEU A 15 -8.12 4.27 21.32
CA LEU A 15 -8.34 3.69 20.00
C LEU A 15 -8.00 2.19 20.13
N ILE A 16 -9.02 1.37 20.40
CA ILE A 16 -8.86 -0.08 20.46
C ILE A 16 -8.61 -0.57 19.04
N ILE A 17 -7.34 -0.64 18.68
CA ILE A 17 -6.89 -1.60 17.67
C ILE A 17 -7.19 -2.95 18.28
N VAL A 18 -8.22 -3.62 17.81
CA VAL A 18 -8.60 -4.96 18.27
C VAL A 18 -7.47 -5.90 17.86
N VAL A 19 -6.51 -6.06 18.76
CA VAL A 19 -5.61 -7.20 18.75
C VAL A 19 -6.43 -8.38 19.25
N VAL A 20 -6.95 -9.19 18.34
CA VAL A 20 -7.49 -10.49 18.66
C VAL A 20 -6.30 -11.39 19.01
N ALA A 21 -5.95 -11.42 20.29
CA ALA A 21 -5.04 -12.40 20.83
C ALA A 21 -5.77 -13.75 20.85
N CYS A 22 -5.57 -14.59 19.86
CA CYS A 22 -5.87 -16.01 19.95
C CYS A 22 -4.87 -16.66 20.90
N SER A 23 -5.35 -17.08 22.06
CA SER A 23 -4.63 -17.94 23.01
C SER A 23 -4.32 -19.28 22.34
N LEU A 24 -3.05 -19.55 22.10
CA LEU A 24 -2.56 -20.87 21.70
C LEU A 24 -2.38 -21.73 22.94
N SER A 25 -3.20 -22.74 23.07
CA SER A 25 -2.94 -23.86 24.00
C SER A 25 -1.75 -24.70 23.51
N PRO A 26 -0.85 -25.16 24.37
CA PRO A 26 0.25 -26.01 23.97
C PRO A 26 -0.24 -27.43 23.64
N ALA A 27 -0.01 -27.86 22.41
CA ALA A 27 -0.23 -29.22 21.98
C ALA A 27 0.95 -30.10 22.39
N SER A 28 0.60 -31.26 22.97
CA SER A 28 1.49 -32.29 23.49
C SER A 28 2.41 -32.87 22.43
N THR A 29 3.67 -33.02 22.79
CA THR A 29 4.71 -33.73 22.02
C THR A 29 4.40 -35.24 21.99
N SER A 30 4.14 -35.77 20.80
CA SER A 30 4.20 -37.20 20.52
C SER A 30 5.46 -37.48 19.68
N THR A 31 6.43 -38.15 20.26
CA THR A 31 7.63 -38.66 19.58
C THR A 31 7.28 -39.92 18.82
N ASN A 32 7.24 -39.83 17.49
CA ASN A 32 7.29 -41.02 16.63
C ASN A 32 8.58 -40.98 15.79
N ASN A 33 9.48 -41.89 16.10
CA ASN A 33 10.61 -42.28 15.25
C ASN A 33 10.07 -42.94 14.00
N THR A 34 10.29 -42.29 12.83
CA THR A 34 10.12 -42.93 11.53
C THR A 34 11.33 -42.67 10.69
N SER A 35 11.93 -43.76 10.20
CA SER A 35 13.12 -43.86 9.34
C SER A 35 13.07 -42.93 8.13
N ILE A 36 14.18 -42.25 7.88
CA ILE A 36 14.42 -41.36 6.73
C ILE A 36 14.54 -42.20 5.46
N PRO A 37 13.68 -42.03 4.44
CA PRO A 37 13.96 -42.56 3.10
C PRO A 37 15.02 -41.66 2.41
N ALA A 38 15.90 -42.29 1.64
CA ALA A 38 16.98 -41.65 0.88
C ALA A 38 16.45 -40.50 0.00
N ALA A 39 17.18 -39.40 0.00
CA ALA A 39 16.93 -38.22 -0.81
C ALA A 39 16.87 -38.58 -2.30
N ALA A 40 15.72 -38.35 -2.92
CA ALA A 40 15.60 -38.29 -4.39
C ALA A 40 16.33 -37.04 -4.85
N THR A 41 17.39 -37.19 -5.64
CA THR A 41 18.04 -36.09 -6.34
C THR A 41 17.10 -35.53 -7.40
N ASN A 42 16.50 -34.37 -7.11
CA ASN A 42 15.78 -33.61 -8.11
C ASN A 42 16.76 -33.17 -9.22
N PRO A 43 16.39 -33.32 -10.50
CA PRO A 43 17.15 -32.75 -11.60
C PRO A 43 17.25 -31.23 -11.43
N PRO A 44 18.36 -30.60 -11.89
CA PRO A 44 18.51 -29.15 -11.77
C PRO A 44 17.33 -28.46 -12.47
N ALA A 45 16.68 -27.56 -11.75
CA ALA A 45 15.62 -26.72 -12.30
C ALA A 45 16.18 -25.99 -13.52
N SER A 46 15.56 -26.19 -14.67
CA SER A 46 15.88 -25.43 -15.89
C SER A 46 15.80 -23.95 -15.57
N ALA A 47 16.86 -23.22 -15.86
CA ALA A 47 16.89 -21.77 -15.72
C ALA A 47 15.75 -21.18 -16.59
N VAL A 48 14.72 -20.65 -15.95
CA VAL A 48 13.66 -19.91 -16.64
C VAL A 48 14.29 -18.61 -17.10
N THR A 49 14.55 -18.49 -18.39
CA THR A 49 15.04 -17.26 -19.00
C THR A 49 13.98 -16.18 -18.78
N ALA A 50 14.37 -15.05 -18.17
CA ALA A 50 13.52 -13.89 -18.03
C ALA A 50 13.00 -13.47 -19.41
N THR A 51 11.73 -13.67 -19.67
CA THR A 51 11.07 -13.16 -20.85
C THR A 51 10.26 -11.95 -20.40
N ASN A 52 10.90 -10.76 -20.38
CA ASN A 52 10.13 -9.55 -20.51
C ASN A 52 9.45 -9.64 -21.88
N PRO A 53 8.10 -9.69 -21.98
CA PRO A 53 7.48 -9.54 -23.28
C PRO A 53 7.98 -8.22 -23.86
N PRO A 54 8.22 -8.12 -25.18
CA PRO A 54 8.62 -6.88 -25.82
C PRO A 54 7.44 -5.91 -25.70
N VAL A 55 7.40 -5.17 -24.60
CA VAL A 55 6.44 -4.08 -24.43
C VAL A 55 7.06 -2.87 -25.06
N SER A 56 6.68 -2.57 -26.30
CA SER A 56 6.62 -1.19 -26.77
C SER A 56 5.47 -0.52 -25.99
N ALA A 57 5.59 -0.51 -24.64
CA ALA A 57 4.70 0.25 -23.82
C ALA A 57 4.98 1.70 -24.13
N SER A 58 4.04 2.35 -24.77
CA SER A 58 3.98 3.79 -24.83
C SER A 58 4.06 4.28 -23.38
N ALA A 59 5.22 4.74 -22.94
CA ALA A 59 5.30 5.56 -21.75
C ALA A 59 4.30 6.68 -22.03
N GLY A 60 3.20 6.78 -21.29
CA GLY A 60 2.11 7.72 -21.53
C GLY A 60 2.48 9.02 -22.23
N SER A 61 1.57 9.89 -22.48
CA SER A 61 1.84 11.20 -23.10
C SER A 61 1.87 12.30 -22.04
N GLY A 62 2.56 13.40 -22.35
CA GLY A 62 2.59 14.59 -21.50
C GLY A 62 3.32 14.41 -20.17
N GLY A 63 2.91 15.16 -19.17
CA GLY A 63 3.52 15.16 -17.83
C GLY A 63 3.40 13.84 -17.07
N CYS A 64 2.55 12.91 -17.52
CA CYS A 64 2.37 11.58 -16.94
C CYS A 64 3.24 10.48 -17.57
N ALA A 65 4.11 10.79 -18.53
CA ALA A 65 4.97 9.79 -19.16
C ALA A 65 5.97 9.19 -18.16
N ASN A 66 5.76 7.95 -17.72
CA ASN A 66 6.61 7.25 -16.78
C ASN A 66 6.90 5.82 -17.26
N ALA A 67 8.18 5.47 -17.37
CA ALA A 67 8.59 4.17 -17.89
C ALA A 67 8.27 3.02 -16.93
N TYR A 68 8.11 3.29 -15.63
CA TYR A 68 7.86 2.30 -14.59
C TYR A 68 6.42 2.32 -14.07
N PHE A 69 5.57 3.13 -14.67
CA PHE A 69 4.14 3.16 -14.41
C PHE A 69 3.43 3.56 -15.71
N PRO A 70 3.10 2.61 -16.60
CA PRO A 70 2.43 2.92 -17.86
C PRO A 70 1.09 3.62 -17.61
N THR A 71 0.92 4.82 -18.19
CA THR A 71 -0.24 5.68 -17.97
C THR A 71 -1.21 5.69 -19.14
N SER A 72 -1.44 4.54 -19.77
CA SER A 72 -2.43 4.39 -20.84
C SER A 72 -3.80 4.02 -20.27
N SER A 73 -4.84 4.76 -20.66
CA SER A 73 -6.22 4.53 -20.19
C SER A 73 -6.71 3.13 -20.52
N GLY A 74 -7.35 2.47 -19.57
CA GLY A 74 -7.84 1.09 -19.69
C GLY A 74 -6.76 0.03 -19.45
N SER A 75 -5.52 0.40 -19.09
CA SER A 75 -4.53 -0.55 -18.58
C SER A 75 -4.99 -1.13 -17.26
N THR A 76 -4.70 -2.43 -17.05
CA THR A 76 -5.15 -3.18 -15.88
C THR A 76 -4.03 -4.02 -15.28
N TRP A 77 -4.02 -4.14 -13.96
CA TRP A 77 -3.12 -5.00 -13.19
C TRP A 77 -3.92 -5.77 -12.16
N SER A 78 -3.74 -7.08 -12.10
CA SER A 78 -4.34 -7.94 -11.08
C SER A 78 -3.27 -8.45 -10.15
N TYR A 79 -3.55 -8.42 -8.86
CA TYR A 79 -2.61 -8.79 -7.80
C TYR A 79 -3.21 -9.81 -6.85
N SER A 80 -2.36 -10.62 -6.24
CA SER A 80 -2.68 -11.44 -5.07
C SER A 80 -1.89 -10.96 -3.85
N SER A 81 -2.54 -10.93 -2.71
CA SER A 81 -1.94 -10.57 -1.41
C SER A 81 -1.95 -11.75 -0.47
N ARG A 82 -0.87 -11.88 0.31
CA ARG A 82 -0.74 -12.84 1.41
C ARG A 82 -0.06 -12.21 2.63
N GLY A 83 -0.30 -12.78 3.79
CA GLY A 83 0.28 -12.30 5.06
C GLY A 83 -0.44 -11.10 5.67
N SER A 84 -1.48 -10.56 5.04
CA SER A 84 -2.31 -9.51 5.62
C SER A 84 -3.03 -10.03 6.88
N VAL A 85 -3.18 -9.17 7.89
CA VAL A 85 -3.99 -9.44 9.09
C VAL A 85 -5.47 -9.66 8.78
N LEU A 86 -5.93 -9.21 7.61
CA LEU A 86 -7.29 -9.43 7.10
C LEU A 86 -7.44 -10.73 6.31
N GLY A 87 -6.39 -11.55 6.24
CA GLY A 87 -6.32 -12.74 5.40
C GLY A 87 -5.85 -12.45 3.96
N PRO A 88 -5.72 -13.50 3.13
CA PRO A 88 -5.35 -13.34 1.73
C PRO A 88 -6.48 -12.68 0.94
N TYR A 89 -6.13 -11.81 -0.01
CA TYR A 89 -7.07 -11.16 -0.90
C TYR A 89 -6.47 -10.94 -2.29
N THR A 90 -7.33 -10.63 -3.25
CA THR A 90 -6.94 -10.20 -4.59
C THR A 90 -7.49 -8.81 -4.87
N TYR A 91 -6.86 -8.07 -5.74
CA TYR A 91 -7.41 -6.84 -6.27
C TYR A 91 -6.99 -6.62 -7.72
N THR A 92 -7.78 -5.82 -8.42
CA THR A 92 -7.51 -5.39 -9.79
C THR A 92 -7.53 -3.87 -9.84
N SER A 93 -6.44 -3.28 -10.31
CA SER A 93 -6.30 -1.86 -10.59
C SER A 93 -6.61 -1.59 -12.05
N THR A 94 -7.42 -0.58 -12.33
CA THR A 94 -7.73 -0.11 -13.69
C THR A 94 -7.44 1.37 -13.78
N LEU A 95 -6.68 1.77 -14.80
CA LEU A 95 -6.32 3.15 -15.04
C LEU A 95 -7.37 3.84 -15.91
N ALA A 96 -7.83 5.01 -15.46
CA ALA A 96 -8.87 5.81 -16.08
C ALA A 96 -8.54 7.31 -16.05
N ASP A 97 -9.34 8.12 -16.75
CA ASP A 97 -9.32 9.59 -16.74
C ASP A 97 -7.92 10.19 -16.98
N VAL A 98 -7.15 9.59 -17.89
CA VAL A 98 -5.79 10.02 -18.19
C VAL A 98 -5.78 11.37 -18.89
N SER A 99 -4.97 12.28 -18.36
CA SER A 99 -4.71 13.62 -18.90
C SER A 99 -3.20 13.92 -18.85
N ASP A 100 -2.80 15.09 -19.31
CA ASP A 100 -1.39 15.54 -19.25
C ASP A 100 -0.90 15.79 -17.82
N THR A 101 -1.81 16.00 -16.85
CA THR A 101 -1.47 16.39 -15.48
C THR A 101 -1.90 15.38 -14.43
N GLY A 102 -2.58 14.29 -14.81
CA GLY A 102 -3.04 13.30 -13.85
C GLY A 102 -3.89 12.20 -14.46
N PHE A 103 -4.22 11.24 -13.62
CA PHE A 103 -5.07 10.09 -13.94
C PHE A 103 -5.77 9.58 -12.67
N THR A 104 -6.65 8.60 -12.84
CA THR A 104 -7.35 7.91 -11.77
C THR A 104 -6.99 6.43 -11.79
N VAL A 105 -6.69 5.83 -10.65
CA VAL A 105 -6.60 4.37 -10.48
C VAL A 105 -7.82 3.90 -9.72
N ASN A 106 -8.59 3.00 -10.35
CA ASN A 106 -9.75 2.36 -9.74
C ASN A 106 -9.38 0.95 -9.31
N ASP A 107 -9.46 0.66 -8.04
CA ASP A 107 -9.17 -0.65 -7.47
C ASP A 107 -10.46 -1.38 -7.10
N LEU A 108 -10.53 -2.65 -7.48
CA LEU A 108 -11.58 -3.58 -7.05
C LEU A 108 -10.92 -4.69 -6.24
N THR A 109 -11.21 -4.77 -4.95
CA THR A 109 -10.64 -5.77 -4.04
C THR A 109 -11.66 -6.83 -3.64
N SER A 110 -11.20 -8.06 -3.40
CA SER A 110 -12.02 -9.14 -2.85
C SER A 110 -12.29 -9.02 -1.34
N LEU A 111 -11.64 -8.08 -0.65
CA LEU A 111 -11.89 -7.82 0.76
C LEU A 111 -13.33 -7.33 1.00
N GLY A 112 -13.92 -7.73 2.13
CA GLY A 112 -15.23 -7.26 2.55
C GLY A 112 -16.39 -7.61 1.61
N GLY A 113 -16.23 -8.65 0.77
CA GLY A 113 -17.26 -9.05 -0.21
C GLY A 113 -17.21 -8.28 -1.53
N GLY A 114 -16.09 -7.64 -1.82
CA GLY A 114 -15.87 -6.84 -3.03
C GLY A 114 -16.09 -5.35 -2.77
N THR A 115 -15.01 -4.63 -2.46
CA THR A 115 -15.04 -3.17 -2.29
C THR A 115 -14.27 -2.50 -3.41
N SER A 116 -14.72 -1.32 -3.83
CA SER A 116 -14.02 -0.49 -4.81
C SER A 116 -13.47 0.77 -4.14
N SER A 117 -12.30 1.20 -4.60
CA SER A 117 -11.72 2.49 -4.25
C SER A 117 -11.24 3.19 -5.51
N SER A 118 -11.05 4.50 -5.43
CA SER A 118 -10.59 5.32 -6.54
C SER A 118 -9.59 6.34 -6.02
N VAL A 119 -8.38 6.31 -6.55
CA VAL A 119 -7.28 7.20 -6.18
C VAL A 119 -6.92 8.07 -7.36
N LYS A 120 -6.89 9.39 -7.14
CA LYS A 120 -6.39 10.35 -8.12
C LYS A 120 -4.88 10.48 -8.00
N TRP A 121 -4.23 10.65 -9.11
CA TRP A 121 -2.79 10.86 -9.24
C TRP A 121 -2.51 12.16 -9.97
N ASN A 122 -1.57 12.92 -9.48
CA ASN A 122 -0.99 14.06 -10.18
C ASN A 122 0.32 13.65 -10.84
N CYS A 123 0.59 14.28 -11.98
CA CYS A 123 1.80 14.04 -12.74
C CYS A 123 2.56 15.35 -12.95
N GLN A 124 3.87 15.30 -12.82
CA GLN A 124 4.76 16.39 -13.15
C GLN A 124 6.09 15.86 -13.68
N ASP A 125 6.39 16.12 -14.95
CA ASP A 125 7.64 15.70 -15.60
C ASP A 125 7.92 14.20 -15.44
N GLY A 126 6.86 13.38 -15.54
CA GLY A 126 6.94 11.93 -15.37
C GLY A 126 7.03 11.45 -13.91
N ASN A 127 7.12 12.34 -12.94
CA ASN A 127 6.98 11.98 -11.53
C ASN A 127 5.49 11.89 -11.18
N LEU A 128 5.10 10.88 -10.40
CA LEU A 128 3.72 10.56 -10.10
C LEU A 128 3.48 10.67 -8.59
N ALA A 129 2.51 11.49 -8.19
CA ALA A 129 2.09 11.66 -6.80
C ALA A 129 0.69 11.10 -6.60
N ALA A 130 0.51 10.18 -5.65
CA ALA A 130 -0.80 9.67 -5.27
C ALA A 130 -1.51 10.67 -4.36
N LEU A 131 -2.75 11.03 -4.69
CA LEU A 131 -3.59 11.85 -3.81
C LEU A 131 -4.36 10.96 -2.84
N ASP A 132 -3.62 10.15 -2.11
CA ASP A 132 -4.13 9.28 -1.05
C ASP A 132 -3.02 9.07 0.00
N SER A 133 -3.40 8.93 1.25
CA SER A 133 -2.49 8.78 2.37
C SER A 133 -2.00 7.33 2.57
N GLY A 134 -1.64 6.65 1.50
CA GLY A 134 -1.25 5.25 1.53
C GLY A 134 -2.43 4.32 1.22
N SER A 135 -2.54 3.97 -0.05
CA SER A 135 -3.69 3.30 -0.65
C SER A 135 -4.15 2.01 0.05
N ASP A 136 -3.28 1.32 0.76
CA ASP A 136 -3.63 0.04 1.39
C ASP A 136 -3.87 0.13 2.89
N SER A 137 -3.47 1.22 3.55
CA SER A 137 -3.66 1.37 4.99
C SER A 137 -4.94 2.10 5.37
N LEU A 138 -5.50 2.91 4.47
CA LEU A 138 -6.69 3.71 4.73
C LEU A 138 -7.94 3.27 3.96
N SER A 139 -7.80 2.53 2.88
CA SER A 139 -8.94 1.91 2.18
C SER A 139 -9.57 0.75 2.95
N VAL A 140 -9.11 0.44 4.15
CA VAL A 140 -9.87 -0.39 5.09
C VAL A 140 -11.01 0.44 5.68
N SER A 141 -11.97 0.82 4.86
CA SER A 141 -13.33 0.99 5.32
C SER A 141 -13.79 -0.37 5.81
N THR A 142 -13.42 -0.72 7.03
CA THR A 142 -14.09 -1.81 7.72
C THR A 142 -15.56 -1.41 7.84
N SER A 143 -16.47 -2.37 7.95
CA SER A 143 -17.90 -2.11 8.23
C SER A 143 -18.13 -1.24 9.48
N LYS A 144 -17.08 -0.88 10.21
CA LYS A 144 -17.11 -0.12 11.47
C LYS A 144 -16.49 1.28 11.39
N VAL A 145 -15.66 1.56 10.37
CA VAL A 145 -15.00 2.87 10.21
C VAL A 145 -15.19 3.37 8.78
N LYS A 146 -15.76 4.53 8.62
CA LYS A 146 -15.92 5.21 7.34
C LYS A 146 -15.11 6.50 7.36
N ILE A 147 -14.26 6.68 6.33
CA ILE A 147 -13.48 7.89 6.12
C ILE A 147 -14.08 8.63 4.92
N THR A 148 -14.34 9.92 5.09
CA THR A 148 -14.80 10.80 4.01
C THR A 148 -13.85 11.98 3.90
N SER A 149 -13.04 12.03 2.85
CA SER A 149 -12.11 13.13 2.62
C SER A 149 -12.82 14.35 2.05
N THR A 150 -12.48 15.54 2.54
CA THR A 150 -12.92 16.82 2.02
C THR A 150 -11.81 17.56 1.28
N SER A 151 -10.56 17.28 1.59
CA SER A 151 -9.38 17.84 0.94
C SER A 151 -8.23 16.87 1.00
N VAL A 152 -7.49 16.76 -0.09
CA VAL A 152 -6.23 16.00 -0.18
C VAL A 152 -5.17 16.90 -0.82
N THR A 153 -4.01 16.98 -0.20
CA THR A 153 -2.83 17.67 -0.72
C THR A 153 -1.64 16.72 -0.71
N ALA A 154 -0.83 16.76 -1.78
CA ALA A 154 0.41 16.02 -1.88
C ALA A 154 1.56 16.97 -2.20
N ASP A 155 2.73 16.73 -1.62
CA ASP A 155 4.00 17.39 -1.90
C ASP A 155 5.07 16.31 -2.15
N GLY A 156 5.85 16.45 -3.23
CA GLY A 156 6.75 15.41 -3.72
C GLY A 156 6.05 14.39 -4.61
N TYR A 157 6.56 13.17 -4.64
CA TYR A 157 6.04 12.11 -5.51
C TYR A 157 6.27 10.71 -4.94
N ASN A 158 5.40 9.78 -5.31
CA ASN A 158 5.43 8.37 -4.92
C ASN A 158 6.31 7.54 -5.88
N VAL A 159 6.14 7.77 -7.18
CA VAL A 159 6.88 7.07 -8.24
C VAL A 159 7.69 8.08 -9.05
N PRO A 160 9.03 8.05 -8.96
CA PRO A 160 9.89 8.94 -9.75
C PRO A 160 9.86 8.54 -11.24
N ASN A 161 10.17 9.49 -12.12
CA ASN A 161 10.30 9.24 -13.56
C ASN A 161 11.51 8.34 -13.88
N THR A 162 12.49 8.27 -12.98
CA THR A 162 13.69 7.44 -13.09
C THR A 162 14.06 6.81 -11.75
N PHE A 163 14.60 5.58 -11.78
CA PHE A 163 15.10 4.87 -10.61
C PHE A 163 16.60 4.60 -10.75
N ALA A 164 17.42 5.64 -10.65
CA ALA A 164 18.87 5.44 -10.56
C ALA A 164 19.26 4.95 -9.16
N ALA A 165 20.14 3.96 -9.07
CA ALA A 165 20.60 3.42 -7.79
C ALA A 165 21.16 4.54 -6.88
N GLY A 166 20.72 4.58 -5.64
CA GLY A 166 21.06 5.62 -4.66
C GLY A 166 20.22 6.91 -4.75
N THR A 167 19.33 7.05 -5.74
CA THR A 167 18.38 8.17 -5.79
C THR A 167 17.40 8.05 -4.63
N THR A 168 17.12 9.18 -3.97
CA THR A 168 16.13 9.29 -2.89
C THR A 168 15.02 10.24 -3.27
N TRP A 169 13.82 9.99 -2.76
CA TRP A 169 12.67 10.89 -2.93
C TRP A 169 11.73 10.80 -1.74
N THR A 170 10.85 11.77 -1.66
CA THR A 170 9.86 11.86 -0.58
C THR A 170 8.50 12.24 -1.17
N GLU A 171 7.44 11.68 -0.61
CA GLU A 171 6.08 12.16 -0.79
C GLU A 171 5.47 12.47 0.58
N LYS A 172 4.76 13.60 0.69
CA LYS A 172 3.97 13.96 1.86
C LYS A 172 2.54 14.16 1.43
N VAL A 173 1.63 13.45 2.06
CA VAL A 173 0.19 13.56 1.79
C VAL A 173 -0.53 13.99 3.06
N THR A 174 -1.42 14.96 2.91
CA THR A 174 -2.32 15.38 3.99
C THR A 174 -3.76 15.23 3.50
N VAL A 175 -4.54 14.44 4.23
CA VAL A 175 -5.97 14.25 4.01
C VAL A 175 -6.72 14.90 5.16
N ILE A 176 -7.62 15.82 4.84
CA ILE A 176 -8.58 16.40 5.79
C ILE A 176 -9.95 15.83 5.47
N GLY A 177 -10.67 15.43 6.50
CA GLY A 177 -12.00 14.84 6.31
C GLY A 177 -12.65 14.46 7.63
N THR A 178 -13.62 13.56 7.54
CA THR A 178 -14.32 13.01 8.70
C THR A 178 -14.05 11.52 8.83
N VAL A 179 -13.83 11.08 10.06
CA VAL A 179 -13.79 9.66 10.43
C VAL A 179 -15.03 9.34 11.24
N GLN A 180 -15.85 8.41 10.74
CA GLN A 180 -17.00 7.88 11.45
C GLN A 180 -16.67 6.50 12.01
N SER A 181 -16.81 6.32 13.32
CA SER A 181 -16.67 5.04 14.01
C SER A 181 -17.92 4.76 14.84
N GLY A 182 -18.73 3.83 14.42
CA GLY A 182 -20.06 3.60 14.98
C GLY A 182 -20.94 4.86 14.83
N THR A 183 -21.42 5.40 15.96
CA THR A 183 -22.24 6.63 15.99
C THR A 183 -21.42 7.92 16.14
N ARG A 184 -20.12 7.82 16.34
CA ARG A 184 -19.23 8.98 16.51
C ARG A 184 -18.64 9.40 15.18
N THR A 185 -18.76 10.69 14.85
CA THR A 185 -18.07 11.34 13.73
C THR A 185 -17.12 12.39 14.28
N MET A 186 -15.91 12.46 13.75
CA MET A 186 -14.88 13.44 14.14
C MET A 186 -14.23 14.01 12.89
N ASP A 187 -13.97 15.32 12.92
CA ASP A 187 -13.11 15.95 11.93
C ASP A 187 -11.69 15.49 12.18
N SER A 188 -11.01 15.07 11.13
CA SER A 188 -9.71 14.42 11.24
C SER A 188 -8.77 14.91 10.16
N GLN A 189 -7.49 14.95 10.52
CA GLN A 189 -6.37 15.09 9.61
C GLN A 189 -5.53 13.82 9.65
N ILE A 190 -5.25 13.27 8.47
CA ILE A 190 -4.29 12.17 8.30
C ILE A 190 -3.10 12.74 7.55
N ALA A 191 -1.91 12.58 8.11
CA ALA A 191 -0.67 13.00 7.49
C ALA A 191 0.21 11.77 7.28
N ALA A 192 0.57 11.51 6.03
CA ALA A 192 1.49 10.44 5.64
C ALA A 192 2.77 11.05 5.07
N THR A 193 3.91 10.47 5.42
CA THR A 193 5.21 10.80 4.83
C THR A 193 5.87 9.52 4.38
N LEU A 194 6.15 9.43 3.09
CA LEU A 194 6.86 8.33 2.46
C LEU A 194 8.27 8.80 2.10
N ASN A 195 9.29 8.12 2.63
CA ASN A 195 10.70 8.37 2.30
C ASN A 195 11.26 7.15 1.60
N CYS A 196 11.78 7.31 0.40
CA CYS A 196 12.19 6.22 -0.47
C CYS A 196 13.63 6.35 -0.96
N SER A 197 14.22 5.21 -1.31
CA SER A 197 15.49 5.13 -2.03
C SER A 197 15.46 4.00 -3.06
N ALA A 198 16.08 4.21 -4.24
CA ALA A 198 16.28 3.18 -5.24
C ALA A 198 17.51 2.34 -4.88
N ALA A 199 17.33 1.01 -4.76
CA ALA A 199 18.40 0.08 -4.38
C ALA A 199 19.12 -0.56 -5.60
N GLY A 200 18.61 -0.35 -6.82
CA GLY A 200 19.21 -0.89 -8.05
C GLY A 200 18.35 -1.95 -8.73
N ALA A 201 18.95 -2.58 -9.76
CA ALA A 201 18.27 -3.58 -10.59
C ALA A 201 18.28 -4.97 -9.93
N GLU A 202 17.18 -5.71 -10.08
CA GLU A 202 17.02 -7.08 -9.58
C GLU A 202 16.02 -7.82 -10.48
N SER A 203 16.30 -9.07 -10.80
CA SER A 203 15.35 -9.92 -11.53
C SER A 203 14.51 -10.71 -10.54
N ILE A 204 13.19 -10.65 -10.65
CA ILE A 204 12.26 -11.35 -9.75
C ILE A 204 11.23 -12.16 -10.53
N THR A 205 10.76 -13.24 -9.92
CA THR A 205 9.68 -14.08 -10.45
C THR A 205 8.43 -13.95 -9.57
N VAL A 206 7.30 -13.69 -10.21
CA VAL A 206 5.94 -13.64 -9.62
C VAL A 206 4.99 -14.47 -10.48
N PRO A 207 3.73 -14.70 -10.10
CA PRO A 207 2.80 -15.48 -10.91
C PRO A 207 2.60 -14.98 -12.34
N ALA A 208 2.72 -13.67 -12.59
CA ALA A 208 2.62 -13.08 -13.93
C ALA A 208 3.86 -13.33 -14.82
N GLY A 209 4.98 -13.82 -14.28
CA GLY A 209 6.20 -14.09 -15.02
C GLY A 209 7.48 -13.66 -14.29
N THR A 210 8.59 -13.65 -15.03
CA THR A 210 9.89 -13.16 -14.53
C THR A 210 10.19 -11.80 -15.17
N PHE A 211 10.61 -10.85 -14.34
CA PHE A 211 10.80 -9.45 -14.74
C PHE A 211 12.14 -8.91 -14.27
N ASP A 212 12.79 -8.13 -15.14
CA ASP A 212 13.88 -7.27 -14.73
C ASP A 212 13.31 -6.00 -14.12
N THR A 213 13.58 -5.79 -12.86
CA THR A 213 12.97 -4.75 -12.04
C THR A 213 13.99 -3.79 -11.47
N VAL A 214 13.53 -2.64 -11.04
CA VAL A 214 14.23 -1.77 -10.09
C VAL A 214 13.58 -1.91 -8.72
N LYS A 215 14.40 -2.03 -7.69
CA LYS A 215 13.97 -2.15 -6.31
C LYS A 215 13.97 -0.78 -5.64
N ALA A 216 12.87 -0.43 -4.99
CA ALA A 216 12.74 0.74 -4.15
C ALA A 216 12.44 0.33 -2.71
N SER A 217 13.18 0.89 -1.76
CA SER A 217 12.93 0.72 -0.33
C SER A 217 12.42 2.02 0.24
N CYS A 218 11.28 1.96 0.94
CA CYS A 218 10.59 3.10 1.50
C CYS A 218 10.25 2.87 2.97
N THR A 219 10.22 3.95 3.74
CA THR A 219 9.60 3.98 5.06
C THR A 219 8.45 4.98 5.03
N GLU A 220 7.26 4.52 5.34
CA GLU A 220 6.05 5.34 5.45
C GLU A 220 5.71 5.56 6.92
N THR A 221 5.44 6.82 7.28
CA THR A 221 4.94 7.21 8.60
C THR A 221 3.57 7.85 8.45
N ILE A 222 2.57 7.32 9.16
CA ILE A 222 1.18 7.80 9.11
C ILE A 222 0.78 8.28 10.50
N GLY A 223 0.39 9.54 10.59
CA GLY A 223 -0.18 10.15 11.79
C GLY A 223 -1.64 10.51 11.59
N VAL A 224 -2.46 10.30 12.63
CA VAL A 224 -3.86 10.72 12.66
C VAL A 224 -4.03 11.76 13.76
N SER A 225 -4.73 12.84 13.43
CA SER A 225 -5.07 13.92 14.37
C SER A 225 -6.58 14.17 14.34
N GLU A 226 -7.17 14.47 15.50
CA GLU A 226 -8.52 15.04 15.59
C GLU A 226 -8.43 16.55 15.41
N ILE A 227 -9.31 17.14 14.61
CA ILE A 227 -9.37 18.59 14.43
C ILE A 227 -10.34 19.19 15.46
N VAL A 228 -9.78 19.93 16.42
CA VAL A 228 -10.55 20.62 17.46
C VAL A 228 -10.35 22.13 17.30
N LYS A 229 -11.45 22.87 17.02
CA LYS A 229 -11.39 24.33 16.78
C LYS A 229 -10.31 24.74 15.75
N ALA A 230 -10.29 24.03 14.61
CA ALA A 230 -9.32 24.19 13.51
C ALA A 230 -7.85 23.90 13.87
N THR A 231 -7.58 23.26 15.00
CA THR A 231 -6.24 22.84 15.41
C THR A 231 -6.15 21.32 15.40
N PRO A 232 -5.19 20.72 14.65
CA PRO A 232 -4.94 19.29 14.71
C PRO A 232 -4.34 18.89 16.05
N ILE A 233 -4.94 17.92 16.72
CA ILE A 233 -4.45 17.32 17.97
C ILE A 233 -4.12 15.86 17.69
N PRO A 234 -2.88 15.37 17.90
CA PRO A 234 -2.53 13.98 17.64
C PRO A 234 -3.47 13.01 18.36
N ALA A 235 -4.02 12.05 17.62
CA ALA A 235 -4.98 11.07 18.13
C ALA A 235 -4.33 9.74 18.49
N GLY A 236 -3.00 9.67 18.55
CA GLY A 236 -2.25 8.46 18.88
C GLY A 236 -0.78 8.55 18.48
N VAL A 237 -0.09 7.41 18.59
CA VAL A 237 1.28 7.27 18.12
C VAL A 237 1.24 7.01 16.60
N PRO A 238 2.08 7.68 15.79
CA PRO A 238 2.16 7.41 14.37
C PRO A 238 2.50 5.94 14.08
N SER A 239 1.89 5.40 13.05
CA SER A 239 2.24 4.07 12.52
C SER A 239 3.38 4.19 11.53
N THR A 240 4.30 3.21 11.56
CA THR A 240 5.43 3.14 10.61
C THR A 240 5.39 1.82 9.86
N LEU A 241 5.54 1.90 8.54
CA LEU A 241 5.61 0.76 7.64
C LEU A 241 6.92 0.82 6.84
N ASP A 242 7.63 -0.31 6.76
CA ASP A 242 8.71 -0.48 5.81
C ASP A 242 8.16 -1.16 4.56
N ILE A 243 8.40 -0.55 3.40
CA ILE A 243 7.85 -0.97 2.12
C ILE A 243 9.00 -1.24 1.16
N THR A 244 8.98 -2.41 0.52
CA THR A 244 9.88 -2.71 -0.58
C THR A 244 9.07 -2.98 -1.82
N ASN A 245 9.27 -2.18 -2.86
CA ASN A 245 8.59 -2.26 -4.14
C ASN A 245 9.55 -2.66 -5.25
N TRP A 246 9.07 -3.46 -6.20
CA TRP A 246 9.78 -3.84 -7.41
C TRP A 246 8.98 -3.36 -8.62
N TYR A 247 9.57 -2.50 -9.42
CA TYR A 247 8.95 -1.93 -10.63
C TYR A 247 9.64 -2.45 -11.88
N ALA A 248 8.87 -2.97 -12.83
CA ALA A 248 9.38 -3.37 -14.14
C ALA A 248 9.06 -2.29 -15.18
N LYS A 249 10.05 -1.97 -16.02
CA LYS A 249 9.88 -1.00 -17.12
C LYS A 249 8.80 -1.47 -18.08
N GLY A 250 7.85 -0.60 -18.41
CA GLY A 250 6.73 -0.89 -19.29
C GLY A 250 5.62 -1.76 -18.68
N VAL A 251 5.76 -2.16 -17.40
CA VAL A 251 4.77 -3.00 -16.70
C VAL A 251 4.18 -2.29 -15.49
N GLY A 252 5.03 -1.66 -14.66
CA GLY A 252 4.60 -1.06 -13.40
C GLY A 252 5.06 -1.85 -12.19
N LEU A 253 4.30 -1.77 -11.10
CA LEU A 253 4.55 -2.50 -9.87
C LEU A 253 4.37 -4.01 -10.10
N VAL A 254 5.41 -4.78 -9.83
CA VAL A 254 5.41 -6.26 -9.99
C VAL A 254 5.25 -6.95 -8.64
N LYS A 255 5.88 -6.38 -7.61
CA LYS A 255 5.82 -6.92 -6.24
C LYS A 255 5.93 -5.81 -5.22
N SER A 256 5.24 -5.96 -4.11
CA SER A 256 5.37 -5.13 -2.91
C SER A 256 5.45 -6.02 -1.66
N VAL A 257 6.36 -5.69 -0.76
CA VAL A 257 6.44 -6.28 0.58
C VAL A 257 6.33 -5.16 1.58
N ARG A 258 5.39 -5.27 2.51
CA ARG A 258 5.11 -4.27 3.54
C ARG A 258 5.24 -4.89 4.92
N VAL A 259 6.04 -4.30 5.77
CA VAL A 259 6.23 -4.70 7.17
C VAL A 259 5.62 -3.62 8.05
N ASN A 260 4.63 -3.99 8.83
CA ASN A 260 4.03 -3.07 9.80
C ASN A 260 4.82 -3.14 11.10
N ASN A 261 5.61 -2.10 11.38
CA ASN A 261 6.48 -2.05 12.56
C ASN A 261 5.71 -1.77 13.85
N SER A 262 4.50 -1.21 13.75
CA SER A 262 3.67 -0.85 14.91
C SER A 262 2.78 -1.98 15.38
N ALA A 263 2.19 -2.74 14.44
CA ALA A 263 1.26 -3.82 14.75
C ALA A 263 1.86 -5.23 14.53
N GLY A 264 3.05 -5.29 13.93
CA GLY A 264 3.65 -6.53 13.44
C GLY A 264 2.96 -7.05 12.17
N GLY A 265 3.60 -8.01 11.52
CA GLY A 265 3.07 -8.65 10.31
C GLY A 265 3.72 -8.14 9.03
N THR A 266 3.76 -9.05 8.06
CA THR A 266 4.30 -8.78 6.72
C THR A 266 3.26 -9.14 5.68
N THR A 267 2.90 -8.17 4.85
CA THR A 267 2.03 -8.37 3.70
C THR A 267 2.86 -8.40 2.43
N THR A 268 2.66 -9.42 1.61
CA THR A 268 3.29 -9.53 0.28
C THR A 268 2.20 -9.45 -0.78
N VAL A 269 2.40 -8.57 -1.75
CA VAL A 269 1.54 -8.39 -2.93
C VAL A 269 2.35 -8.76 -4.16
N GLU A 270 1.80 -9.58 -5.05
CA GLU A 270 2.45 -10.04 -6.28
C GLU A 270 1.52 -9.92 -7.47
N LEU A 271 2.07 -9.43 -8.59
CA LEU A 271 1.38 -9.33 -9.86
C LEU A 271 1.03 -10.73 -10.38
N THR A 272 -0.24 -10.94 -10.73
CA THR A 272 -0.74 -12.21 -11.28
C THR A 272 -1.07 -12.11 -12.77
N GLN A 273 -1.49 -10.92 -13.21
CA GLN A 273 -1.82 -10.63 -14.59
C GLN A 273 -1.79 -9.13 -14.85
N TYR A 274 -1.50 -8.71 -16.08
CA TYR A 274 -1.61 -7.31 -16.50
C TYR A 274 -1.96 -7.19 -17.99
N THR A 275 -2.52 -6.05 -18.36
CA THR A 275 -2.75 -5.65 -19.76
C THR A 275 -2.42 -4.18 -19.88
N ILE A 276 -1.47 -3.82 -20.75
CA ILE A 276 -1.13 -2.44 -21.08
C ILE A 276 -1.76 -2.12 -22.44
N LYS A 277 -2.44 -0.97 -22.51
CA LYS A 277 -3.13 -0.50 -23.70
C LYS A 277 -2.25 0.39 -24.58
#